data_6fd450e94afcb79efe9cf6f9019677e9
#
_entry.id   6fd450e94afcb79efe9cf6f9019677e9
#
_cell.length_a   1.000
_cell.length_b   1.000
_cell.length_c   1.000
_cell.angle_alpha   90.00
_cell.angle_beta   90.00
_cell.angle_gamma   90.00
#
_symmetry.space_group_name_H-M   'P 1'
#
loop_
_entity.id
_entity.type
_entity.pdbx_description
1 polymer ?
#
loop_
_entity_poly.entity_id
_entity_poly.type
_entity_poly.pdbx_seq_one_letter_code
_entity_poly.pdbx_strand_id
1 'polypeptide(L)'
;KITGVMEKNRFDDVVIGLESTSVYGDPLVYFLKQDASVNRFNTKIHVLNPTQVNKFKMFYPDLPKTDDIDAWVIAEHLRFGRINKEVYMDDRYKALQKLTRARFHTVQSLSREKNWFLNNLFLKFSSLTQEKIFSDRFGATSSSIIEEFFSVDEISYMPIEELVDFINKKGKGRFE
;
A
#
# COMPACT_ATOMS: atom_id res chain seq x y z
N LYS A 1 1.94 -16.09 -30.37
CA LYS A 1 2.94 -17.17 -30.15
C LYS A 1 2.33 -18.39 -29.46
N ILE A 2 1.61 -18.21 -28.33
CA ILE A 2 0.98 -19.32 -27.57
C ILE A 2 0.08 -20.16 -28.47
N THR A 3 -0.89 -19.52 -29.14
CA THR A 3 -1.85 -20.21 -30.02
C THR A 3 -1.18 -20.99 -31.16
N GLY A 4 -0.13 -20.44 -31.77
CA GLY A 4 0.64 -21.14 -32.81
C GLY A 4 1.37 -22.39 -32.30
N VAL A 5 1.85 -22.38 -31.04
CA VAL A 5 2.46 -23.56 -30.42
C VAL A 5 1.39 -24.62 -30.12
N MET A 6 0.22 -24.20 -29.63
CA MET A 6 -0.90 -25.09 -29.35
C MET A 6 -1.40 -25.81 -30.61
N GLU A 7 -1.60 -25.06 -31.68
CA GLU A 7 -2.05 -25.58 -32.98
C GLU A 7 -1.04 -26.55 -33.59
N LYS A 8 0.24 -26.16 -33.62
CA LYS A 8 1.31 -26.98 -34.19
C LYS A 8 1.43 -28.32 -33.50
N ASN A 9 1.24 -28.38 -32.19
CA ASN A 9 1.39 -29.60 -31.39
C ASN A 9 0.05 -30.29 -31.11
N ARG A 10 -1.08 -29.77 -31.60
CA ARG A 10 -2.43 -30.30 -31.38
C ARG A 10 -2.76 -30.47 -29.90
N PHE A 11 -2.41 -29.45 -29.09
CA PHE A 11 -2.76 -29.44 -27.69
C PHE A 11 -4.16 -28.77 -27.49
N ASP A 12 -4.99 -29.37 -26.67
CA ASP A 12 -6.33 -28.86 -26.34
C ASP A 12 -6.35 -28.09 -25.02
N ASP A 13 -5.43 -28.41 -24.11
CA ASP A 13 -5.31 -27.81 -22.78
C ASP A 13 -4.06 -26.95 -22.70
N VAL A 14 -4.20 -25.76 -22.06
CA VAL A 14 -3.07 -24.89 -21.73
C VAL A 14 -3.16 -24.39 -20.30
N VAL A 15 -2.06 -24.47 -19.59
CA VAL A 15 -1.93 -23.89 -18.24
C VAL A 15 -0.89 -22.79 -18.31
N ILE A 16 -1.32 -21.57 -17.96
CA ILE A 16 -0.47 -20.38 -17.98
C ILE A 16 -0.21 -19.94 -16.53
N GLY A 17 1.07 -19.84 -16.18
CA GLY A 17 1.49 -19.33 -14.88
C GLY A 17 2.08 -17.94 -14.98
N LEU A 18 1.75 -17.11 -14.01
CA LEU A 18 2.33 -15.78 -13.83
C LEU A 18 2.69 -15.59 -12.37
N GLU A 19 3.79 -14.91 -12.11
CA GLU A 19 4.11 -14.46 -10.78
C GLU A 19 3.31 -13.18 -10.44
N SER A 20 2.78 -13.11 -9.22
CA SER A 20 2.06 -11.92 -8.71
C SER A 20 3.04 -10.79 -8.40
N THR A 21 3.60 -10.16 -9.42
CA THR A 21 4.50 -9.01 -9.31
C THR A 21 3.73 -7.69 -9.35
N SER A 22 3.25 -7.24 -8.17
CA SER A 22 2.56 -5.96 -8.04
C SER A 22 1.34 -5.82 -9.00
N VAL A 23 1.26 -4.71 -9.74
CA VAL A 23 0.16 -4.40 -10.67
C VAL A 23 0.43 -4.82 -12.12
N TYR A 24 1.65 -5.23 -12.43
CA TYR A 24 2.06 -5.48 -13.82
C TYR A 24 1.44 -6.75 -14.42
N GLY A 25 1.14 -7.75 -13.60
CA GLY A 25 0.51 -9.00 -14.05
C GLY A 25 -0.99 -8.85 -14.35
N ASP A 26 -1.67 -7.91 -13.71
CA ASP A 26 -3.13 -7.76 -13.83
C ASP A 26 -3.59 -7.51 -15.28
N PRO A 27 -3.03 -6.56 -16.06
CA PRO A 27 -3.44 -6.32 -17.44
C PRO A 27 -3.27 -7.55 -18.34
N LEU A 28 -2.18 -8.31 -18.13
CA LEU A 28 -1.93 -9.53 -18.90
C LEU A 28 -2.95 -10.63 -18.58
N VAL A 29 -3.29 -10.81 -17.31
CA VAL A 29 -4.33 -11.76 -16.89
C VAL A 29 -5.69 -11.38 -17.49
N TYR A 30 -6.05 -10.08 -17.46
CA TYR A 30 -7.29 -9.59 -18.10
C TYR A 30 -7.30 -9.88 -19.59
N PHE A 31 -6.23 -9.52 -20.29
CA PHE A 31 -6.10 -9.77 -21.72
C PHE A 31 -6.26 -11.27 -22.03
N LEU A 32 -5.54 -12.14 -21.35
CA LEU A 32 -5.59 -13.58 -21.59
C LEU A 32 -6.97 -14.19 -21.30
N LYS A 33 -7.72 -13.65 -20.34
CA LYS A 33 -9.08 -14.11 -20.03
C LYS A 33 -10.12 -13.67 -21.04
N GLN A 34 -9.88 -12.58 -21.76
CA GLN A 34 -10.82 -12.04 -22.74
C GLN A 34 -10.47 -12.44 -24.19
N ASP A 35 -9.24 -12.86 -24.46
CA ASP A 35 -8.79 -13.21 -25.80
C ASP A 35 -9.44 -14.52 -26.27
N ALA A 36 -10.34 -14.40 -27.27
CA ALA A 36 -11.05 -15.53 -27.83
C ALA A 36 -10.10 -16.55 -28.48
N SER A 37 -8.94 -16.12 -29.00
CA SER A 37 -7.96 -17.01 -29.61
C SER A 37 -7.25 -17.92 -28.61
N VAL A 38 -7.09 -17.47 -27.38
CA VAL A 38 -6.55 -18.24 -26.26
C VAL A 38 -7.65 -19.10 -25.62
N ASN A 39 -8.85 -18.53 -25.47
CA ASN A 39 -9.96 -19.20 -24.79
C ASN A 39 -10.60 -20.35 -25.60
N ARG A 40 -10.31 -20.48 -26.90
CA ARG A 40 -10.72 -21.65 -27.67
C ARG A 40 -10.05 -22.94 -27.20
N PHE A 41 -8.90 -22.83 -26.50
CA PHE A 41 -8.29 -23.93 -25.79
C PHE A 41 -8.82 -23.98 -24.36
N ASN A 42 -8.76 -25.12 -23.70
CA ASN A 42 -9.13 -25.23 -22.29
C ASN A 42 -8.05 -24.54 -21.40
N THR A 43 -8.09 -23.21 -21.37
CA THR A 43 -7.05 -22.38 -20.75
C THR A 43 -7.30 -22.20 -19.26
N LYS A 44 -6.30 -22.55 -18.45
CA LYS A 44 -6.24 -22.28 -17.01
C LYS A 44 -5.12 -21.27 -16.72
N ILE A 45 -5.43 -20.18 -16.00
CA ILE A 45 -4.47 -19.14 -15.68
C ILE A 45 -4.25 -19.13 -14.16
N HIS A 46 -3.01 -19.33 -13.74
CA HIS A 46 -2.60 -19.33 -12.35
C HIS A 46 -1.68 -18.12 -12.06
N VAL A 47 -2.07 -17.32 -11.07
CA VAL A 47 -1.26 -16.22 -10.53
C VAL A 47 -0.60 -16.71 -9.25
N LEU A 48 0.69 -16.98 -9.32
CA LEU A 48 1.45 -17.61 -8.24
C LEU A 48 2.03 -16.55 -7.28
N ASN A 49 2.09 -16.92 -6.00
CA ASN A 49 2.75 -16.07 -5.01
C ASN A 49 4.27 -16.15 -5.19
N PRO A 50 5.00 -15.01 -5.28
CA PRO A 50 6.46 -14.96 -5.40
C PRO A 50 7.19 -15.80 -4.36
N THR A 51 6.70 -15.81 -3.12
CA THR A 51 7.29 -16.62 -2.05
C THR A 51 7.20 -18.12 -2.33
N GLN A 52 6.11 -18.57 -2.96
CA GLN A 52 5.94 -20.01 -3.33
C GLN A 52 6.86 -20.38 -4.47
N VAL A 53 6.96 -19.52 -5.49
CA VAL A 53 7.88 -19.72 -6.64
C VAL A 53 9.32 -19.76 -6.15
N ASN A 54 9.73 -18.85 -5.28
CA ASN A 54 11.07 -18.84 -4.72
C ASN A 54 11.38 -20.09 -3.88
N LYS A 55 10.43 -20.55 -3.06
CA LYS A 55 10.61 -21.81 -2.31
C LYS A 55 10.72 -23.02 -3.23
N PHE A 56 9.95 -23.04 -4.31
CA PHE A 56 10.05 -24.12 -5.32
C PHE A 56 11.39 -24.06 -6.06
N LYS A 57 11.89 -22.86 -6.39
CA LYS A 57 13.21 -22.66 -7.00
C LYS A 57 14.35 -23.23 -6.14
N MET A 58 14.23 -23.23 -4.82
CA MET A 58 15.24 -23.79 -3.91
C MET A 58 15.46 -25.30 -4.06
N PHE A 59 14.54 -26.03 -4.69
CA PHE A 59 14.74 -27.44 -5.03
C PHE A 59 15.75 -27.64 -6.17
N TYR A 60 16.10 -26.57 -6.87
CA TYR A 60 17.03 -26.56 -7.99
C TYR A 60 18.22 -25.64 -7.64
N PRO A 61 19.23 -26.17 -6.92
CA PRO A 61 20.40 -25.38 -6.59
C PRO A 61 21.15 -24.95 -7.86
N ASP A 62 21.86 -23.84 -7.80
CA ASP A 62 22.75 -23.34 -8.84
C ASP A 62 22.09 -22.86 -10.15
N LEU A 63 20.78 -22.63 -10.16
CA LEU A 63 20.13 -22.04 -11.33
C LEU A 63 20.53 -20.55 -11.48
N PRO A 64 20.95 -20.12 -12.66
CA PRO A 64 21.22 -18.70 -12.91
C PRO A 64 19.95 -17.87 -12.76
N LYS A 65 20.13 -16.59 -12.39
CA LYS A 65 19.03 -15.65 -12.23
C LYS A 65 18.77 -14.97 -13.57
N THR A 66 17.92 -15.57 -14.39
CA THR A 66 17.46 -15.02 -15.67
C THR A 66 15.95 -15.19 -15.78
N ASP A 67 15.30 -14.34 -16.57
CA ASP A 67 13.84 -14.39 -16.77
C ASP A 67 13.40 -15.72 -17.40
N ASP A 68 14.21 -16.31 -18.29
CA ASP A 68 13.93 -17.60 -18.90
C ASP A 68 13.91 -18.73 -17.86
N ILE A 69 14.85 -18.71 -16.92
CA ILE A 69 14.90 -19.68 -15.82
C ILE A 69 13.74 -19.49 -14.87
N ASP A 70 13.38 -18.26 -14.56
CA ASP A 70 12.23 -17.98 -13.70
C ASP A 70 10.91 -18.42 -14.36
N ALA A 71 10.76 -18.21 -15.67
CA ALA A 71 9.64 -18.74 -16.45
C ALA A 71 9.60 -20.28 -16.46
N TRP A 72 10.75 -20.91 -16.61
CA TRP A 72 10.87 -22.37 -16.55
C TRP A 72 10.50 -22.91 -15.15
N VAL A 73 10.96 -22.28 -14.08
CA VAL A 73 10.61 -22.64 -12.69
C VAL A 73 9.10 -22.57 -12.47
N ILE A 74 8.46 -21.52 -13.00
CA ILE A 74 7.00 -21.36 -12.93
C ILE A 74 6.32 -22.52 -13.67
N ALA A 75 6.77 -22.85 -14.89
CA ALA A 75 6.20 -23.95 -15.67
C ALA A 75 6.36 -25.31 -14.97
N GLU A 76 7.53 -25.59 -14.37
CA GLU A 76 7.77 -26.79 -13.57
C GLU A 76 6.90 -26.85 -12.31
N HIS A 77 6.72 -25.71 -11.63
CA HIS A 77 5.83 -25.64 -10.46
C HIS A 77 4.38 -25.97 -10.84
N LEU A 78 3.91 -25.45 -11.99
CA LEU A 78 2.59 -25.80 -12.54
C LEU A 78 2.48 -27.28 -12.87
N ARG A 79 3.50 -27.84 -13.53
CA ARG A 79 3.57 -29.26 -13.91
C ARG A 79 3.55 -30.17 -12.69
N PHE A 80 4.22 -29.79 -11.60
CA PHE A 80 4.24 -30.53 -10.34
C PHE A 80 2.87 -30.64 -9.68
N GLY A 81 1.95 -29.71 -9.97
CA GLY A 81 0.52 -29.79 -9.64
C GLY A 81 0.15 -29.47 -8.18
N ARG A 82 1.10 -29.15 -7.30
CA ARG A 82 0.81 -28.67 -5.93
C ARG A 82 0.56 -27.17 -5.91
N ILE A 83 -0.44 -26.74 -6.66
CA ILE A 83 -0.85 -25.36 -6.75
C ILE A 83 -2.10 -25.20 -5.90
N ASN A 84 -2.10 -24.21 -5.00
CA ASN A 84 -3.32 -23.83 -4.32
C ASN A 84 -4.38 -23.48 -5.36
N LYS A 85 -5.64 -23.90 -5.11
CA LYS A 85 -6.76 -23.53 -5.99
C LYS A 85 -6.68 -22.04 -6.32
N GLU A 86 -6.85 -21.74 -7.60
CA GLU A 86 -6.91 -20.39 -8.10
C GLU A 86 -7.95 -19.59 -7.31
N VAL A 87 -7.50 -18.76 -6.39
CA VAL A 87 -8.38 -17.77 -5.75
C VAL A 87 -8.43 -16.59 -6.71
N TYR A 88 -9.31 -16.68 -7.70
CA TYR A 88 -9.64 -15.51 -8.50
C TYR A 88 -10.41 -14.54 -7.61
N MET A 89 -9.76 -13.46 -7.24
CA MET A 89 -10.41 -12.40 -6.51
C MET A 89 -11.26 -11.58 -7.50
N ASP A 90 -12.58 -11.53 -7.28
CA ASP A 90 -13.51 -10.65 -8.01
C ASP A 90 -12.96 -9.21 -8.01
N ASP A 91 -13.16 -8.48 -9.11
CA ASP A 91 -12.64 -7.12 -9.30
C ASP A 91 -13.09 -6.15 -8.20
N ARG A 92 -14.27 -6.35 -7.65
CA ARG A 92 -14.78 -5.59 -6.49
C ARG A 92 -13.92 -5.79 -5.26
N TYR A 93 -13.50 -7.03 -4.98
CA TYR A 93 -12.60 -7.34 -3.86
C TYR A 93 -11.17 -6.86 -4.12
N LYS A 94 -10.70 -6.88 -5.37
CA LYS A 94 -9.41 -6.27 -5.75
C LYS A 94 -9.43 -4.76 -5.53
N ALA A 95 -10.50 -4.08 -5.92
CA ALA A 95 -10.68 -2.65 -5.68
C ALA A 95 -10.70 -2.34 -4.18
N LEU A 96 -11.48 -3.10 -3.41
CA LEU A 96 -11.53 -2.95 -1.95
C LEU A 96 -10.15 -3.19 -1.31
N GLN A 97 -9.42 -4.20 -1.73
CA GLN A 97 -8.06 -4.47 -1.25
C GLN A 97 -7.12 -3.29 -1.52
N LYS A 98 -7.16 -2.71 -2.74
CA LYS A 98 -6.35 -1.53 -3.09
C LYS A 98 -6.71 -0.31 -2.24
N LEU A 99 -8.00 -0.04 -2.04
CA LEU A 99 -8.47 1.06 -1.20
C LEU A 99 -8.06 0.88 0.28
N THR A 100 -8.20 -0.34 0.80
CA THR A 100 -7.81 -0.66 2.18
C THR A 100 -6.30 -0.47 2.39
N ARG A 101 -5.48 -0.91 1.44
CA ARG A 101 -4.03 -0.71 1.47
C ARG A 101 -3.66 0.78 1.37
N ALA A 102 -4.31 1.52 0.47
CA ALA A 102 -4.09 2.97 0.35
C ALA A 102 -4.43 3.69 1.65
N ARG A 103 -5.58 3.37 2.27
CA ARG A 103 -5.95 3.90 3.59
C ARG A 103 -4.89 3.60 4.65
N PHE A 104 -4.41 2.35 4.70
CA PHE A 104 -3.38 1.94 5.65
C PHE A 104 -2.10 2.77 5.49
N HIS A 105 -1.60 2.92 4.26
CA HIS A 105 -0.41 3.72 3.96
C HIS A 105 -0.60 5.20 4.31
N THR A 106 -1.78 5.76 3.99
CA THR A 106 -2.10 7.16 4.33
C THR A 106 -2.10 7.39 5.84
N VAL A 107 -2.71 6.49 6.60
CA VAL A 107 -2.73 6.59 8.08
C VAL A 107 -1.32 6.46 8.66
N GLN A 108 -0.50 5.56 8.15
CA GLN A 108 0.90 5.44 8.59
C GLN A 108 1.73 6.68 8.24
N SER A 109 1.53 7.24 7.06
CA SER A 109 2.19 8.49 6.66
C SER A 109 1.76 9.64 7.55
N LEU A 110 0.46 9.80 7.80
CA LEU A 110 -0.06 10.81 8.71
C LEU A 110 0.55 10.69 10.12
N SER A 111 0.69 9.47 10.64
CA SER A 111 1.30 9.24 11.96
C SER A 111 2.77 9.64 11.97
N ARG A 112 3.52 9.36 10.90
CA ARG A 112 4.92 9.80 10.77
C ARG A 112 5.04 11.33 10.72
N GLU A 113 4.20 11.99 9.92
CA GLU A 113 4.19 13.45 9.81
C GLU A 113 3.81 14.11 11.15
N LYS A 114 2.82 13.57 11.85
CA LYS A 114 2.46 14.04 13.19
C LYS A 114 3.61 13.91 14.17
N ASN A 115 4.32 12.80 14.18
CA ASN A 115 5.48 12.60 15.06
C ASN A 115 6.63 13.56 14.70
N TRP A 116 6.92 13.73 13.43
CA TRP A 116 7.92 14.68 12.96
C TRP A 116 7.55 16.11 13.36
N PHE A 117 6.30 16.50 13.18
CA PHE A 117 5.80 17.80 13.61
C PHE A 117 5.97 18.00 15.13
N LEU A 118 5.57 17.01 15.95
CA LEU A 118 5.72 17.09 17.40
C LEU A 118 7.17 17.20 17.86
N ASN A 119 8.11 16.54 17.18
CA ASN A 119 9.53 16.67 17.46
C ASN A 119 10.04 18.10 17.20
N ASN A 120 9.60 18.72 16.10
CA ASN A 120 9.94 20.12 15.80
C ASN A 120 9.21 21.09 16.74
N LEU A 121 7.95 20.81 17.08
CA LEU A 121 7.20 21.60 18.03
C LEU A 121 7.85 21.60 19.42
N PHE A 122 8.43 20.48 19.85
CA PHE A 122 9.17 20.40 21.10
C PHE A 122 10.32 21.42 21.18
N LEU A 123 10.98 21.68 20.08
CA LEU A 123 12.05 22.68 20.00
C LEU A 123 11.55 24.12 20.11
N LYS A 124 10.31 24.37 19.68
CA LYS A 124 9.68 25.70 19.74
C LYS A 124 8.91 25.90 21.05
N PHE A 125 8.07 24.93 21.41
CA PHE A 125 7.14 24.97 22.54
C PHE A 125 7.11 23.63 23.28
N SER A 126 8.13 23.36 24.11
CA SER A 126 8.27 22.09 24.82
C SER A 126 7.03 21.72 25.68
N SER A 127 6.47 22.70 26.40
CA SER A 127 5.30 22.48 27.26
C SER A 127 4.07 22.02 26.47
N LEU A 128 3.85 22.51 25.24
CA LEU A 128 2.74 22.06 24.39
C LEU A 128 2.86 20.58 23.99
N THR A 129 4.07 20.04 24.00
CA THR A 129 4.30 18.63 23.67
C THR A 129 4.33 17.72 24.88
N GLN A 130 4.77 18.21 26.04
CA GLN A 130 4.90 17.43 27.26
C GLN A 130 3.62 17.43 28.09
N GLU A 131 2.93 18.57 28.15
CA GLU A 131 1.73 18.75 28.95
C GLU A 131 0.47 18.65 28.10
N LYS A 132 -0.64 18.22 28.71
CA LYS A 132 -1.95 18.17 28.05
C LYS A 132 -2.67 19.52 28.20
N ILE A 133 -2.12 20.57 27.61
CA ILE A 133 -2.72 21.92 27.64
C ILE A 133 -4.00 21.96 26.81
N PHE A 134 -3.98 21.33 25.63
CA PHE A 134 -5.15 21.23 24.75
C PHE A 134 -5.60 19.78 24.60
N SER A 135 -6.90 19.56 24.43
CA SER A 135 -7.47 18.24 24.15
C SER A 135 -6.95 17.64 22.84
N ASP A 136 -6.76 18.49 21.84
CA ASP A 136 -6.14 18.14 20.56
C ASP A 136 -4.99 19.10 20.22
N ARG A 137 -3.78 18.57 20.16
CA ARG A 137 -2.57 19.34 19.81
C ARG A 137 -2.56 19.82 18.35
N PHE A 138 -3.37 19.21 17.50
CA PHE A 138 -3.54 19.57 16.09
C PHE A 138 -4.86 20.35 15.87
N GLY A 139 -5.54 20.72 16.93
CA GLY A 139 -6.77 21.50 16.90
C GLY A 139 -6.54 22.95 16.49
N ALA A 140 -7.58 23.65 16.06
CA ALA A 140 -7.51 25.02 15.55
C ALA A 140 -6.82 26.00 16.52
N THR A 141 -7.13 25.94 17.80
CA THR A 141 -6.55 26.84 18.82
C THR A 141 -5.06 26.58 19.02
N SER A 142 -4.66 25.31 19.16
CA SER A 142 -3.25 24.94 19.29
C SER A 142 -2.46 25.34 18.04
N SER A 143 -2.99 25.07 16.85
CA SER A 143 -2.36 25.47 15.58
C SER A 143 -2.19 26.99 15.49
N SER A 144 -3.21 27.77 15.90
CA SER A 144 -3.11 29.25 15.89
C SER A 144 -2.03 29.76 16.82
N ILE A 145 -1.86 29.18 18.01
CA ILE A 145 -0.76 29.56 18.91
C ILE A 145 0.60 29.23 18.27
N ILE A 146 0.74 28.05 17.67
CA ILE A 146 1.99 27.62 17.03
C ILE A 146 2.36 28.53 15.85
N GLU A 147 1.37 28.98 15.10
CA GLU A 147 1.56 29.83 13.91
C GLU A 147 1.81 31.29 14.25
N GLU A 148 1.07 31.85 15.22
CA GLU A 148 1.08 33.29 15.48
C GLU A 148 2.15 33.72 16.48
N PHE A 149 2.53 32.89 17.43
CA PHE A 149 3.62 33.18 18.36
C PHE A 149 4.94 32.61 17.92
N PHE A 150 5.98 33.42 17.93
CA PHE A 150 7.32 33.00 17.54
C PHE A 150 8.04 32.26 18.66
N SER A 151 7.85 32.65 19.90
CA SER A 151 8.51 32.12 21.09
C SER A 151 7.60 31.95 22.29
N VAL A 152 8.05 31.19 23.29
CA VAL A 152 7.38 31.08 24.59
C VAL A 152 7.37 32.44 25.32
N ASP A 153 8.40 33.27 25.14
CA ASP A 153 8.53 34.57 25.77
C ASP A 153 7.40 35.53 25.34
N GLU A 154 7.03 35.52 24.06
CA GLU A 154 5.92 36.33 23.56
C GLU A 154 4.62 36.00 24.28
N ILE A 155 4.36 34.72 24.54
CA ILE A 155 3.17 34.29 25.31
C ILE A 155 3.31 34.69 26.77
N SER A 156 4.50 34.53 27.35
CA SER A 156 4.77 34.80 28.77
C SER A 156 4.64 36.29 29.14
N TYR A 157 5.02 37.17 28.23
CA TYR A 157 4.94 38.61 28.44
C TYR A 157 3.58 39.22 28.01
N MET A 158 2.70 38.46 27.38
CA MET A 158 1.38 38.92 26.98
C MET A 158 0.47 39.07 28.19
N PRO A 159 -0.30 40.16 28.30
CA PRO A 159 -1.36 40.29 29.32
C PRO A 159 -2.36 39.14 29.25
N ILE A 160 -2.77 38.64 30.41
CA ILE A 160 -3.61 37.42 30.48
C ILE A 160 -4.96 37.63 29.78
N GLU A 161 -5.50 38.84 29.83
CA GLU A 161 -6.74 39.20 29.17
C GLU A 161 -6.63 39.08 27.64
N GLU A 162 -5.53 39.57 27.08
CA GLU A 162 -5.27 39.48 25.64
C GLU A 162 -5.09 38.01 25.17
N LEU A 163 -4.40 37.20 25.97
CA LEU A 163 -4.23 35.78 25.68
C LEU A 163 -5.57 35.04 25.73
N VAL A 164 -6.41 35.32 26.71
CA VAL A 164 -7.76 34.76 26.84
C VAL A 164 -8.63 35.13 25.66
N ASP A 165 -8.64 36.41 25.27
CA ASP A 165 -9.39 36.89 24.11
C ASP A 165 -8.91 36.23 22.81
N PHE A 166 -7.58 36.09 22.65
CA PHE A 166 -6.99 35.39 21.53
C PHE A 166 -7.46 33.91 21.46
N ILE A 167 -7.37 33.18 22.57
CA ILE A 167 -7.78 31.78 22.68
C ILE A 167 -9.27 31.62 22.38
N ASN A 168 -10.12 32.45 22.94
CA ASN A 168 -11.57 32.44 22.72
C ASN A 168 -11.92 32.70 21.25
N LYS A 169 -11.30 33.70 20.66
CA LYS A 169 -11.50 34.06 19.25
C LYS A 169 -11.09 32.90 18.31
N LYS A 170 -9.94 32.25 18.54
CA LYS A 170 -9.45 31.15 17.74
C LYS A 170 -10.17 29.83 18.06
N GLY A 171 -10.63 29.66 19.29
CA GLY A 171 -11.41 28.51 19.74
C GLY A 171 -12.87 28.50 19.28
N LYS A 172 -13.35 29.59 18.64
CA LYS A 172 -14.74 29.75 18.17
C LYS A 172 -15.76 29.53 19.29
N GLY A 173 -15.50 30.08 20.47
CA GLY A 173 -16.40 30.01 21.63
C GLY A 173 -16.48 28.65 22.31
N ARG A 174 -15.45 27.79 22.17
CA ARG A 174 -15.39 26.47 22.84
C ARG A 174 -14.82 26.53 24.27
N PHE A 175 -14.36 27.70 24.71
CA PHE A 175 -13.77 27.92 26.02
C PHE A 175 -14.67 28.91 26.82
N GLU A 176 -15.93 28.53 26.98
CA GLU A 176 -16.82 29.20 27.92
C GLU A 176 -16.67 28.63 29.33
#